data_4a55dee82530878d14cfad718e3cbfd2
#
_entry.id   4a55dee82530878d14cfad718e3cbfd2
#
_cell.length_a   1.000
_cell.length_b   1.000
_cell.length_c   1.000
_cell.angle_alpha   90.00
_cell.angle_beta   90.00
_cell.angle_gamma   90.00
#
_symmetry.space_group_name_H-M   'P 1'
#
loop_
_entity.id
_entity.type
_entity.pdbx_description
1 polymer ?
#
loop_
_entity_poly.entity_id
_entity_poly.type
_entity_poly.pdbx_seq_one_letter_code
_entity_poly.pdbx_strand_id
1 'polypeptide(L)'
;MQQRRENTKWIPPRVGMYKANYDGAVFTESEEAGIRIIVRDGKRDVIAASAEKIPYPGSVEVLEALAAKRAAKFVVELSLSVAEFEGDSKEVWRALKAADVAHSAMGMIIKDTMSIVGLLRTFSFSHTRQQGNCAAHALAKRAIIFFPLLVWMEHVPTDISHVVISDFPASS
;
A
#
# COMPACT_ATOMS: atom_id res chain seq x y z
N MET A 1 13.98 32.28 0.03
CA MET A 1 14.29 31.05 0.74
C MET A 1 13.71 29.88 -0.05
N GLN A 2 14.53 29.18 -0.82
CA GLN A 2 14.09 28.01 -1.56
C GLN A 2 13.95 26.87 -0.55
N GLN A 3 12.71 26.44 -0.29
CA GLN A 3 12.47 25.19 0.40
C GLN A 3 13.08 24.08 -0.45
N ARG A 4 14.13 23.42 0.07
CA ARG A 4 14.62 22.17 -0.47
C ARG A 4 13.44 21.22 -0.55
N ARG A 5 13.00 20.87 -1.75
CA ARG A 5 12.11 19.72 -1.97
C ARG A 5 12.88 18.51 -1.52
N GLU A 6 12.63 18.06 -0.30
CA GLU A 6 13.10 16.76 0.15
C GLU A 6 12.52 15.72 -0.82
N ASN A 7 13.40 15.14 -1.61
CA ASN A 7 13.08 14.00 -2.47
C ASN A 7 12.71 12.83 -1.55
N THR A 8 11.43 12.64 -1.30
CA THR A 8 10.93 11.59 -0.42
C THR A 8 11.02 10.26 -1.17
N LYS A 9 12.20 9.66 -1.15
CA LYS A 9 12.39 8.30 -1.65
C LYS A 9 11.77 7.31 -0.67
N TRP A 10 11.37 6.16 -1.20
CA TRP A 10 10.93 5.03 -0.39
C TRP A 10 12.04 4.61 0.60
N ILE A 11 11.67 4.42 1.85
CA ILE A 11 12.60 4.03 2.93
C ILE A 11 12.33 2.57 3.27
N PRO A 12 13.35 1.68 3.25
CA PRO A 12 13.17 0.28 3.61
C PRO A 12 12.76 0.12 5.07
N PRO A 13 12.06 -0.97 5.42
CA PRO A 13 11.76 -1.29 6.80
C PRO A 13 13.03 -1.67 7.57
N ARG A 14 12.93 -1.75 8.88
CA ARG A 14 14.01 -2.30 9.73
C ARG A 14 14.32 -3.72 9.32
N VAL A 15 15.57 -4.15 9.56
CA VAL A 15 15.99 -5.54 9.32
C VAL A 15 15.05 -6.51 10.06
N GLY A 16 14.57 -7.52 9.35
CA GLY A 16 13.62 -8.51 9.88
C GLY A 16 12.15 -8.10 9.78
N MET A 17 11.85 -6.89 9.33
CA MET A 17 10.49 -6.44 9.03
C MET A 17 10.23 -6.38 7.53
N TYR A 18 8.95 -6.43 7.17
CA TYR A 18 8.47 -6.23 5.81
C TYR A 18 7.67 -4.93 5.74
N LYS A 19 7.75 -4.23 4.63
CA LYS A 19 6.94 -3.04 4.37
C LYS A 19 5.95 -3.33 3.25
N ALA A 20 4.67 -3.16 3.55
CA ALA A 20 3.58 -3.24 2.60
C ALA A 20 3.13 -1.82 2.23
N ASN A 21 3.50 -1.38 1.04
CA ASN A 21 2.97 -0.15 0.46
C ASN A 21 1.66 -0.45 -0.23
N TYR A 22 0.64 0.36 0.06
CA TYR A 22 -0.68 0.24 -0.54
C TYR A 22 -1.14 1.55 -1.16
N ASP A 23 -1.95 1.46 -2.19
CA ASP A 23 -2.53 2.61 -2.87
C ASP A 23 -3.85 2.23 -3.56
N GLY A 24 -4.71 3.22 -3.73
CA GLY A 24 -5.93 3.13 -4.52
C GLY A 24 -5.90 4.12 -5.67
N ALA A 25 -6.39 3.72 -6.83
CA ALA A 25 -6.55 4.60 -7.98
C ALA A 25 -7.99 4.56 -8.47
N VAL A 26 -8.56 5.73 -8.73
CA VAL A 26 -9.92 5.88 -9.25
C VAL A 26 -9.88 5.99 -10.77
N PHE A 27 -10.80 5.28 -11.42
CA PHE A 27 -11.01 5.33 -12.86
C PHE A 27 -12.41 5.86 -13.13
N THR A 28 -12.55 7.17 -13.25
CA THR A 28 -13.84 7.87 -13.32
C THR A 28 -14.69 7.46 -14.51
N GLU A 29 -14.08 7.09 -15.63
CA GLU A 29 -14.81 6.70 -16.85
C GLU A 29 -15.59 5.40 -16.72
N SER A 30 -15.12 4.47 -15.89
CA SER A 30 -15.72 3.14 -15.73
C SER A 30 -16.37 2.90 -14.38
N GLU A 31 -16.39 3.89 -13.48
CA GLU A 31 -16.85 3.76 -12.09
C GLU A 31 -16.15 2.62 -11.34
N GLU A 32 -14.90 2.36 -11.69
CA GLU A 32 -14.06 1.34 -11.08
C GLU A 32 -12.88 1.96 -10.34
N ALA A 33 -12.25 1.16 -9.53
CA ALA A 33 -11.03 1.52 -8.81
C ALA A 33 -10.04 0.36 -8.84
N GLY A 34 -8.76 0.68 -8.66
CA GLY A 34 -7.70 -0.30 -8.49
C GLY A 34 -7.09 -0.21 -7.09
N ILE A 35 -6.85 -1.34 -6.47
CA ILE A 35 -6.07 -1.46 -5.22
C ILE A 35 -4.74 -2.13 -5.55
N ARG A 36 -3.67 -1.59 -4.98
CA ARG A 36 -2.31 -2.09 -5.20
C ARG A 36 -1.57 -2.23 -3.91
N ILE A 37 -0.80 -3.30 -3.84
CA ILE A 37 0.04 -3.61 -2.70
C ILE A 37 1.38 -4.12 -3.21
N ILE A 38 2.47 -3.58 -2.66
CA ILE A 38 3.82 -4.13 -2.86
C ILE A 38 4.42 -4.40 -1.48
N VAL A 39 4.89 -5.62 -1.28
CA VAL A 39 5.57 -6.03 -0.05
C VAL A 39 7.05 -6.19 -0.36
N ARG A 40 7.88 -5.45 0.37
CA ARG A 40 9.34 -5.48 0.25
C ARG A 40 10.00 -5.75 1.60
N ASP A 41 11.17 -6.35 1.56
CA ASP A 41 11.97 -6.61 2.76
C ASP A 41 12.96 -5.47 3.05
N GLY A 42 13.78 -5.62 4.10
CA GLY A 42 14.79 -4.65 4.49
C GLY A 42 15.97 -4.51 3.50
N LYS A 43 16.12 -5.45 2.58
CA LYS A 43 17.08 -5.42 1.49
C LYS A 43 16.53 -4.78 0.21
N ARG A 44 15.28 -4.29 0.25
CA ARG A 44 14.55 -3.68 -0.87
C ARG A 44 14.05 -4.71 -1.90
N ASP A 45 14.15 -5.99 -1.61
CA ASP A 45 13.65 -7.04 -2.50
C ASP A 45 12.12 -7.11 -2.42
N VAL A 46 11.48 -7.22 -3.59
CA VAL A 46 10.04 -7.44 -3.67
C VAL A 46 9.74 -8.88 -3.33
N ILE A 47 8.97 -9.08 -2.26
CA ILE A 47 8.52 -10.39 -1.81
C ILE A 47 7.25 -10.80 -2.56
N ALA A 48 6.33 -9.85 -2.70
CA ALA A 48 5.08 -10.08 -3.41
C ALA A 48 4.45 -8.74 -3.82
N ALA A 49 3.61 -8.78 -4.82
CA ALA A 49 2.78 -7.65 -5.22
C ALA A 49 1.38 -8.13 -5.59
N SER A 50 0.39 -7.29 -5.39
CA SER A 50 -1.01 -7.57 -5.71
C SER A 50 -1.66 -6.37 -6.39
N ALA A 51 -2.46 -6.65 -7.40
CA ALA A 51 -3.26 -5.66 -8.11
C ALA A 51 -4.70 -6.17 -8.23
N GLU A 52 -5.66 -5.42 -7.71
CA GLU A 52 -7.07 -5.80 -7.66
C GLU A 52 -7.96 -4.69 -8.20
N LYS A 53 -8.91 -5.05 -9.07
CA LYS A 53 -9.95 -4.15 -9.56
C LYS A 53 -11.21 -4.32 -8.72
N ILE A 54 -11.78 -3.22 -8.27
CA ILE A 54 -13.01 -3.19 -7.48
C ILE A 54 -13.97 -2.12 -8.04
N PRO A 55 -15.27 -2.22 -7.76
CA PRO A 55 -16.16 -1.08 -7.97
C PRO A 55 -15.69 0.12 -7.14
N TYR A 56 -15.80 1.32 -7.69
CA TYR A 56 -15.46 2.54 -6.93
C TYR A 56 -16.40 2.70 -5.73
N PRO A 57 -15.86 2.81 -4.50
CA PRO A 57 -16.71 2.86 -3.29
C PRO A 57 -17.35 4.22 -3.02
N GLY A 58 -17.25 5.18 -3.95
CA GLY A 58 -17.86 6.51 -3.83
C GLY A 58 -17.04 7.53 -3.05
N SER A 59 -15.92 7.15 -2.46
CA SER A 59 -15.02 8.03 -1.70
C SER A 59 -13.58 7.57 -1.85
N VAL A 60 -12.67 8.53 -2.08
CA VAL A 60 -11.23 8.25 -2.15
C VAL A 60 -10.70 7.80 -0.79
N GLU A 61 -11.17 8.37 0.31
CA GLU A 61 -10.76 7.98 1.66
C GLU A 61 -11.18 6.54 1.98
N VAL A 62 -12.40 6.15 1.60
CA VAL A 62 -12.87 4.77 1.75
C VAL A 62 -12.04 3.84 0.89
N LEU A 63 -11.70 4.24 -0.34
CA LEU A 63 -10.83 3.45 -1.21
C LEU A 63 -9.45 3.23 -0.59
N GLU A 64 -8.83 4.27 -0.03
CA GLU A 64 -7.54 4.16 0.65
C GLU A 64 -7.62 3.28 1.91
N ALA A 65 -8.70 3.37 2.66
CA ALA A 65 -8.95 2.49 3.80
C ALA A 65 -9.10 1.03 3.37
N LEU A 66 -9.81 0.76 2.28
CA LEU A 66 -9.91 -0.58 1.68
C LEU A 66 -8.55 -1.10 1.21
N ALA A 67 -7.71 -0.23 0.64
CA ALA A 67 -6.36 -0.60 0.24
C ALA A 67 -5.51 -1.01 1.46
N ALA A 68 -5.60 -0.28 2.56
CA ALA A 68 -4.93 -0.63 3.82
C ALA A 68 -5.41 -1.98 4.37
N LYS A 69 -6.72 -2.20 4.40
CA LYS A 69 -7.33 -3.47 4.82
C LYS A 69 -6.83 -4.63 3.95
N ARG A 70 -6.81 -4.43 2.65
CA ARG A 70 -6.36 -5.45 1.70
C ARG A 70 -4.87 -5.76 1.87
N ALA A 71 -4.05 -4.74 2.17
CA ALA A 71 -2.64 -4.92 2.50
C ALA A 71 -2.44 -5.78 3.76
N ALA A 72 -3.21 -5.50 4.81
CA ALA A 72 -3.18 -6.29 6.04
C ALA A 72 -3.52 -7.75 5.77
N LYS A 73 -4.59 -8.00 5.02
CA LYS A 73 -5.01 -9.35 4.63
C LYS A 73 -3.95 -10.04 3.78
N PHE A 74 -3.35 -9.34 2.83
CA PHE A 74 -2.31 -9.90 1.96
C PHE A 74 -1.07 -10.32 2.74
N VAL A 75 -0.61 -9.52 3.69
CA VAL A 75 0.51 -9.86 4.58
C VAL A 75 0.23 -11.13 5.39
N VAL A 76 -0.97 -11.28 5.92
CA VAL A 76 -1.39 -12.49 6.64
C VAL A 76 -1.44 -13.70 5.70
N GLU A 77 -2.00 -13.54 4.51
CA GLU A 77 -2.04 -14.58 3.46
C GLU A 77 -0.64 -15.04 3.05
N LEU A 78 0.36 -14.14 3.06
CA LEU A 78 1.76 -14.47 2.81
C LEU A 78 2.47 -15.15 3.98
N SER A 79 1.77 -15.41 5.08
CA SER A 79 2.33 -15.98 6.31
C SER A 79 3.45 -15.16 6.94
N LEU A 80 3.45 -13.85 6.72
CA LEU A 80 4.35 -12.92 7.38
C LEU A 80 3.78 -12.54 8.75
N SER A 81 4.66 -12.40 9.74
CA SER A 81 4.25 -12.11 11.13
C SER A 81 4.64 -10.71 11.61
N VAL A 82 5.42 -9.98 10.83
CA VAL A 82 5.89 -8.62 11.16
C VAL A 82 5.79 -7.74 9.93
N ALA A 83 5.10 -6.61 10.03
CA ALA A 83 4.93 -5.72 8.88
C ALA A 83 4.71 -4.26 9.30
N GLU A 84 5.19 -3.36 8.44
CA GLU A 84 4.86 -1.94 8.44
C GLU A 84 3.95 -1.67 7.23
N PHE A 85 2.81 -1.02 7.47
CA PHE A 85 1.86 -0.66 6.42
C PHE A 85 1.99 0.82 6.10
N GLU A 86 2.26 1.14 4.85
CA GLU A 86 2.55 2.51 4.44
C GLU A 86 1.69 2.91 3.22
N GLY A 87 1.01 4.04 3.35
CA GLY A 87 0.22 4.66 2.30
C GLY A 87 0.36 6.18 2.31
N ASP A 88 -0.26 6.86 1.36
CA ASP A 88 -0.14 8.31 1.18
C ASP A 88 -1.34 9.13 1.69
N SER A 89 -2.38 8.48 2.21
CA SER A 89 -3.52 9.15 2.85
C SER A 89 -3.25 9.42 4.33
N LYS A 90 -3.15 10.69 4.70
CA LYS A 90 -2.99 11.10 6.10
C LYS A 90 -4.19 10.76 6.96
N GLU A 91 -5.39 10.89 6.41
CA GLU A 91 -6.65 10.60 7.11
C GLU A 91 -6.73 9.14 7.51
N VAL A 92 -6.43 8.25 6.57
CA VAL A 92 -6.41 6.80 6.82
C VAL A 92 -5.30 6.44 7.81
N TRP A 93 -4.11 6.98 7.64
CA TRP A 93 -3.00 6.75 8.56
C TRP A 93 -3.35 7.18 10.00
N ARG A 94 -3.94 8.36 10.19
CA ARG A 94 -4.36 8.85 11.51
C ARG A 94 -5.43 7.94 12.12
N ALA A 95 -6.41 7.51 11.33
CA ALA A 95 -7.47 6.61 11.78
C ALA A 95 -6.91 5.25 12.19
N LEU A 96 -5.97 4.69 11.44
CA LEU A 96 -5.30 3.43 11.78
C LEU A 96 -4.47 3.55 13.07
N LYS A 97 -3.68 4.60 13.20
CA LYS A 97 -2.87 4.84 14.41
C LYS A 97 -3.71 5.05 15.66
N ALA A 98 -4.84 5.74 15.53
CA ALA A 98 -5.77 5.97 16.65
C ALA A 98 -6.73 4.80 16.87
N ALA A 99 -6.76 3.79 15.99
CA ALA A 99 -7.77 2.73 15.95
C ALA A 99 -9.19 3.32 15.99
N ASP A 100 -9.42 4.35 15.19
CA ASP A 100 -10.68 5.09 15.15
C ASP A 100 -11.74 4.28 14.41
N VAL A 101 -12.62 3.64 15.19
CA VAL A 101 -13.71 2.79 14.72
C VAL A 101 -15.06 3.50 14.78
N ALA A 102 -15.11 4.81 14.58
CA ALA A 102 -16.35 5.58 14.52
C ALA A 102 -17.40 4.94 13.59
N HIS A 103 -18.67 5.21 13.87
CA HIS A 103 -19.79 4.69 13.06
C HIS A 103 -19.85 5.36 11.68
N SER A 104 -18.97 4.93 10.78
CA SER A 104 -18.87 5.37 9.39
C SER A 104 -18.38 4.22 8.53
N ALA A 105 -18.49 4.35 7.21
CA ALA A 105 -17.95 3.36 6.28
C ALA A 105 -16.43 3.15 6.51
N MET A 106 -15.67 4.23 6.67
CA MET A 106 -14.25 4.15 6.96
C MET A 106 -13.98 3.51 8.34
N GLY A 107 -14.72 3.88 9.37
CA GLY A 107 -14.57 3.32 10.72
C GLY A 107 -14.77 1.82 10.78
N MET A 108 -15.73 1.28 10.04
CA MET A 108 -15.94 -0.16 9.92
C MET A 108 -14.76 -0.87 9.26
N ILE A 109 -14.18 -0.27 8.21
CA ILE A 109 -13.00 -0.79 7.52
C ILE A 109 -11.79 -0.75 8.45
N ILE A 110 -11.60 0.32 9.20
CA ILE A 110 -10.52 0.43 10.21
C ILE A 110 -10.66 -0.67 11.27
N LYS A 111 -11.88 -0.91 11.75
CA LYS A 111 -12.16 -1.99 12.71
C LYS A 111 -11.74 -3.35 12.16
N ASP A 112 -12.13 -3.66 10.92
CA ASP A 112 -11.75 -4.92 10.27
C ASP A 112 -10.22 -5.02 10.10
N THR A 113 -9.59 -3.94 9.69
CA THR A 113 -8.13 -3.87 9.52
C THR A 113 -7.41 -4.14 10.83
N MET A 114 -7.85 -3.52 11.93
CA MET A 114 -7.28 -3.75 13.26
C MET A 114 -7.43 -5.20 13.73
N SER A 115 -8.55 -5.84 13.41
CA SER A 115 -8.75 -7.27 13.68
C SER A 115 -7.76 -8.16 12.91
N ILE A 116 -7.49 -7.80 11.65
CA ILE A 116 -6.55 -8.57 10.79
C ILE A 116 -5.10 -8.39 11.28
N VAL A 117 -4.66 -7.16 11.53
CA VAL A 117 -3.28 -6.89 11.98
C VAL A 117 -3.03 -7.42 13.39
N GLY A 118 -4.08 -7.60 14.19
CA GLY A 118 -4.00 -8.27 15.49
C GLY A 118 -3.52 -9.72 15.41
N LEU A 119 -3.56 -10.35 14.23
CA LEU A 119 -2.99 -11.67 13.97
C LEU A 119 -1.47 -11.63 13.80
N LEU A 120 -0.89 -10.47 13.56
CA LEU A 120 0.55 -10.30 13.41
C LEU A 120 1.22 -10.18 14.79
N ARG A 121 2.46 -10.66 14.87
CA ARG A 121 3.27 -10.50 16.08
C ARG A 121 3.63 -9.04 16.35
N THR A 122 3.96 -8.32 15.28
CA THR A 122 4.30 -6.90 15.33
C THR A 122 3.81 -6.20 14.07
N PHE A 123 3.19 -5.05 14.25
CA PHE A 123 2.78 -4.21 13.13
C PHE A 123 2.94 -2.74 13.48
N SER A 124 3.06 -1.91 12.44
CA SER A 124 3.02 -0.46 12.55
C SER A 124 2.41 0.16 11.29
N PHE A 125 1.95 1.38 11.42
CA PHE A 125 1.42 2.17 10.30
C PHE A 125 2.29 3.40 10.11
N SER A 126 2.66 3.66 8.86
CA SER A 126 3.40 4.85 8.48
C SER A 126 2.71 5.59 7.33
N HIS A 127 3.06 6.84 7.17
CA HIS A 127 2.60 7.70 6.10
C HIS A 127 3.79 8.11 5.25
N THR A 128 3.61 8.07 3.93
CA THR A 128 4.59 8.60 2.98
C THR A 128 3.90 9.53 2.00
N ARG A 129 4.64 10.45 1.41
CA ARG A 129 4.13 11.23 0.29
C ARG A 129 3.99 10.33 -0.95
N GLN A 130 3.17 10.77 -1.92
CA GLN A 130 2.92 10.03 -3.16
C GLN A 130 4.22 9.58 -3.86
N GLN A 131 5.28 10.38 -3.84
CA GLN A 131 6.57 10.02 -4.43
C GLN A 131 7.21 8.78 -3.77
N GLY A 132 7.03 8.60 -2.44
CA GLY A 132 7.49 7.41 -1.72
C GLY A 132 6.61 6.18 -1.95
N ASN A 133 5.43 6.36 -2.57
CA ASN A 133 4.46 5.29 -2.85
C ASN A 133 4.35 4.98 -4.35
N CYS A 134 5.31 5.41 -5.16
CA CYS A 134 5.25 5.34 -6.62
C CYS A 134 5.04 3.92 -7.17
N ALA A 135 5.69 2.92 -6.59
CA ALA A 135 5.58 1.53 -7.05
C ALA A 135 4.15 0.99 -6.88
N ALA A 136 3.53 1.22 -5.71
CA ALA A 136 2.14 0.84 -5.48
C ALA A 136 1.20 1.62 -6.40
N HIS A 137 1.41 2.92 -6.56
CA HIS A 137 0.62 3.77 -7.45
C HIS A 137 0.69 3.34 -8.92
N ALA A 138 1.86 2.94 -9.41
CA ALA A 138 2.02 2.40 -10.77
C ALA A 138 1.23 1.10 -10.97
N LEU A 139 1.24 0.18 -9.99
CA LEU A 139 0.40 -1.02 -10.00
C LEU A 139 -1.09 -0.68 -9.96
N ALA A 140 -1.48 0.38 -9.25
CA ALA A 140 -2.87 0.81 -9.17
C ALA A 140 -3.45 1.13 -10.55
N LYS A 141 -2.71 1.78 -11.40
CA LYS A 141 -3.12 2.09 -12.78
C LYS A 141 -3.17 0.86 -13.67
N ARG A 142 -2.29 -0.12 -13.43
CA ARG A 142 -2.22 -1.35 -14.22
C ARG A 142 -3.40 -2.29 -13.99
N ALA A 143 -3.94 -2.36 -12.77
CA ALA A 143 -4.97 -3.33 -12.40
C ALA A 143 -6.21 -3.30 -13.26
N ILE A 144 -6.59 -2.11 -13.71
CA ILE A 144 -7.82 -1.94 -14.48
C ILE A 144 -7.73 -2.51 -15.90
N ILE A 145 -6.51 -2.63 -16.44
CA ILE A 145 -6.30 -2.96 -17.85
C ILE A 145 -6.43 -4.46 -18.10
N PHE A 146 -6.10 -5.30 -17.12
CA PHE A 146 -5.90 -6.73 -17.36
C PHE A 146 -6.92 -7.65 -16.68
N PHE A 147 -6.93 -7.76 -15.35
CA PHE A 147 -7.72 -8.78 -14.65
C PHE A 147 -8.28 -8.26 -13.32
N PRO A 148 -9.38 -8.88 -12.77
CA PRO A 148 -9.95 -8.50 -11.48
C PRO A 148 -8.95 -8.60 -10.31
N LEU A 149 -8.07 -9.58 -10.34
CA LEU A 149 -7.03 -9.78 -9.31
C LEU A 149 -5.78 -10.38 -9.97
N LEU A 150 -4.64 -9.75 -9.73
CA LEU A 150 -3.32 -10.26 -10.10
C LEU A 150 -2.42 -10.28 -8.87
N VAL A 151 -1.67 -11.36 -8.71
CA VAL A 151 -0.67 -11.50 -7.64
C VAL A 151 0.66 -11.92 -8.25
N TRP A 152 1.72 -11.23 -7.86
CA TRP A 152 3.09 -11.57 -8.24
C TRP A 152 3.88 -11.91 -6.99
N MET A 153 4.71 -12.96 -7.07
CA MET A 153 5.62 -13.38 -6.01
C MET A 153 7.06 -13.12 -6.46
N GLU A 154 7.83 -12.47 -5.58
CA GLU A 154 9.27 -12.19 -5.78
C GLU A 154 9.62 -11.35 -7.01
N HIS A 155 8.65 -10.79 -7.69
CA HIS A 155 8.86 -9.89 -8.83
C HIS A 155 7.69 -8.91 -9.01
N VAL A 156 7.89 -7.92 -9.89
CA VAL A 156 6.85 -6.99 -10.34
C VAL A 156 6.74 -7.03 -11.85
N PRO A 157 5.61 -6.58 -12.44
CA PRO A 157 5.49 -6.42 -13.88
C PRO A 157 6.62 -5.57 -14.46
N THR A 158 7.12 -5.94 -15.65
CA THR A 158 8.26 -5.27 -16.27
C THR A 158 8.03 -3.81 -16.61
N ASP A 159 6.80 -3.43 -16.90
CA ASP A 159 6.42 -2.04 -17.21
C ASP A 159 6.51 -1.08 -16.02
N ILE A 160 6.57 -1.59 -14.80
CA ILE A 160 6.78 -0.78 -13.59
C ILE A 160 8.09 -1.07 -12.87
N SER A 161 8.92 -1.98 -13.38
CA SER A 161 10.20 -2.35 -12.76
C SER A 161 11.12 -1.14 -12.58
N HIS A 162 11.11 -0.18 -13.52
CA HIS A 162 11.87 1.05 -13.43
C HIS A 162 11.47 1.92 -12.21
N VAL A 163 10.20 1.90 -11.80
CA VAL A 163 9.71 2.62 -10.60
C VAL A 163 10.27 1.97 -9.35
N VAL A 164 10.25 0.63 -9.28
CA VAL A 164 10.80 -0.12 -8.15
C VAL A 164 12.32 0.10 -8.05
N ILE A 165 13.03 0.07 -9.18
CA ILE A 165 14.48 0.33 -9.23
C ILE A 165 14.79 1.76 -8.78
N SER A 166 13.98 2.75 -9.13
CA SER A 166 14.18 4.14 -8.72
C SER A 166 14.07 4.37 -7.20
N ASP A 167 13.44 3.45 -6.47
CA ASP A 167 13.37 3.47 -5.01
C ASP A 167 14.71 3.06 -4.34
N PHE A 168 15.65 2.47 -5.09
CA PHE A 168 16.98 2.18 -4.58
C PHE A 168 17.85 3.44 -4.54
N PRO A 169 18.78 3.56 -3.58
CA PRO A 169 19.72 4.67 -3.59
C PRO A 169 20.59 4.60 -4.84
N ALA A 170 20.95 5.78 -5.37
CA ALA A 170 21.97 5.85 -6.41
C ALA A 170 23.24 5.20 -5.89
N SER A 171 23.82 4.26 -6.66
CA SER A 171 25.12 3.69 -6.35
C SER A 171 26.14 4.82 -6.33
N SER A 172 26.73 5.05 -5.18
CA SER A 172 27.86 5.99 -5.03
C SER A 172 29.11 5.42 -5.68
#